data_97a44d45f8c85a172e7c6dad65baca56
#
_entry.id   97a44d45f8c85a172e7c6dad65baca56
#
_cell.length_a   1.000
_cell.length_b   1.000
_cell.length_c   1.000
_cell.angle_alpha   90.00
_cell.angle_beta   90.00
_cell.angle_gamma   90.00
#
_symmetry.space_group_name_H-M   'P 1'
#
loop_
_entity.id
_entity.type
_entity.pdbx_description
1 polymer ?
#
loop_
_entity_poly.entity_id
_entity_poly.type
_entity_poly.pdbx_seq_one_letter_code
_entity_poly.pdbx_strand_id
1 'polypeptide(L)'
;MHVGGQEPGMHDARNDPQLGVHFVAEPAPGKHTVGMSIEYGAMSLCDICSWAPPATLHSKEDDFSATVKMALISKANACYTMLVDGAGGCYYGQMMGVHMWKLVEYLNAAEGWDYDGDHYMEIGERIQTLRQLFNIKQGYDPAAVRLPDRMAGVPPLPSGPLKGVTLRNREQVAAHWKAFGWDDKTGAPLPETVRRLGIDELTEVGP
;
A
#
# COMPACT_ATOMS: atom_id res chain seq x y z
N MET A 1 20.49 5.80 -6.97
CA MET A 1 19.31 6.40 -6.32
C MET A 1 18.58 5.26 -5.63
N HIS A 2 18.18 5.39 -4.38
CA HIS A 2 17.52 4.32 -3.62
C HIS A 2 16.42 4.89 -2.71
N VAL A 3 15.49 4.03 -2.31
CA VAL A 3 14.48 4.28 -1.28
C VAL A 3 14.66 3.21 -0.21
N GLY A 4 14.96 3.60 1.03
CA GLY A 4 15.20 2.66 2.12
C GLY A 4 16.31 1.64 1.85
N GLY A 5 17.34 2.01 1.06
CA GLY A 5 18.45 1.13 0.70
C GLY A 5 18.21 0.27 -0.56
N GLN A 6 16.99 0.20 -1.06
CA GLN A 6 16.64 -0.56 -2.25
C GLN A 6 16.54 0.33 -3.49
N GLU A 7 17.04 -0.15 -4.62
CA GLU A 7 16.81 0.50 -5.91
C GLU A 7 15.33 0.36 -6.29
N PRO A 8 14.61 1.48 -6.53
CA PRO A 8 13.20 1.43 -6.91
C PRO A 8 13.04 0.92 -8.34
N GLY A 9 11.87 0.34 -8.63
CA GLY A 9 11.49 -0.06 -9.96
C GLY A 9 11.50 1.11 -10.97
N MET A 10 11.54 0.80 -12.26
CA MET A 10 11.62 1.78 -13.36
C MET A 10 10.31 2.54 -13.57
N HIS A 11 9.73 3.06 -12.52
CA HIS A 11 8.50 3.84 -12.56
C HIS A 11 8.74 5.23 -12.00
N ASP A 12 8.14 6.23 -12.63
CA ASP A 12 8.23 7.61 -12.17
C ASP A 12 7.05 7.95 -11.27
N ALA A 13 7.33 8.13 -9.98
CA ALA A 13 6.33 8.48 -8.98
C ALA A 13 5.58 9.79 -9.31
N ARG A 14 6.14 10.68 -10.12
CA ARG A 14 5.45 11.91 -10.58
C ARG A 14 4.38 11.60 -11.63
N ASN A 15 4.46 10.45 -12.28
CA ASN A 15 3.42 9.97 -13.20
C ASN A 15 2.35 9.17 -12.47
N ASP A 16 2.73 8.45 -11.42
CA ASP A 16 1.84 7.71 -10.52
C ASP A 16 2.21 8.01 -9.06
N PRO A 17 1.61 9.02 -8.43
CA PRO A 17 1.89 9.42 -7.05
C PRO A 17 1.62 8.34 -6.01
N GLN A 18 0.64 7.46 -6.25
CA GLN A 18 0.33 6.35 -5.35
C GLN A 18 1.52 5.38 -5.26
N LEU A 19 2.19 5.14 -6.38
CA LEU A 19 3.43 4.37 -6.36
C LEU A 19 4.52 5.02 -5.50
N GLY A 20 4.60 6.36 -5.53
CA GLY A 20 5.48 7.12 -4.64
C GLY A 20 5.17 6.94 -3.16
N VAL A 21 3.90 6.77 -2.80
CA VAL A 21 3.47 6.42 -1.43
C VAL A 21 4.00 5.04 -1.07
N HIS A 22 3.74 4.04 -1.89
CA HIS A 22 4.16 2.66 -1.63
C HIS A 22 5.67 2.50 -1.58
N PHE A 23 6.43 3.24 -2.38
CA PHE A 23 7.89 3.24 -2.31
C PHE A 23 8.44 3.62 -0.93
N VAL A 24 7.72 4.45 -0.18
CA VAL A 24 8.19 4.98 1.11
C VAL A 24 7.47 4.32 2.29
N ALA A 25 6.15 4.13 2.18
CA ALA A 25 5.29 3.75 3.31
C ALA A 25 5.31 2.24 3.61
N GLU A 26 5.64 1.44 2.61
CA GLU A 26 5.57 -0.01 2.70
C GLU A 26 6.71 -0.63 3.52
N PRO A 27 6.45 -1.77 4.18
CA PRO A 27 7.50 -2.54 4.87
C PRO A 27 8.64 -3.03 3.96
N ALA A 28 8.44 -2.98 2.64
CA ALA A 28 9.49 -3.23 1.64
C ALA A 28 9.67 -1.98 0.77
N PRO A 29 10.43 -0.98 1.22
CA PRO A 29 10.56 0.29 0.52
C PRO A 29 11.16 0.11 -0.88
N GLY A 30 10.74 0.96 -1.82
CA GLY A 30 11.17 0.86 -3.21
C GLY A 30 10.51 -0.25 -4.04
N LYS A 31 9.71 -1.13 -3.42
CA LYS A 31 8.95 -2.16 -4.14
C LYS A 31 7.81 -1.49 -4.94
N HIS A 32 7.72 -1.80 -6.23
CA HIS A 32 6.72 -1.21 -7.15
C HIS A 32 5.48 -2.09 -7.38
N THR A 33 5.44 -3.30 -6.81
CA THR A 33 4.36 -4.27 -7.02
C THR A 33 3.38 -4.34 -5.86
N VAL A 34 3.16 -3.25 -5.14
CA VAL A 34 2.25 -3.21 -3.98
C VAL A 34 1.01 -2.38 -4.23
N GLY A 35 1.05 -1.42 -5.15
CA GLY A 35 -0.11 -0.62 -5.48
C GLY A 35 0.23 0.49 -6.46
N MET A 36 -0.43 0.47 -7.60
CA MET A 36 -0.45 1.54 -8.58
C MET A 36 -1.87 2.09 -8.65
N SER A 37 -2.03 3.37 -9.00
CA SER A 37 -3.35 4.01 -9.08
C SER A 37 -4.35 3.23 -9.95
N ILE A 38 -3.87 2.63 -11.03
CA ILE A 38 -4.69 1.88 -11.97
C ILE A 38 -5.22 0.56 -11.39
N GLU A 39 -4.53 -0.03 -10.44
CA GLU A 39 -4.87 -1.36 -9.91
C GLU A 39 -6.22 -1.35 -9.19
N TYR A 40 -6.48 -0.30 -8.44
CA TYR A 40 -7.70 -0.18 -7.64
C TYR A 40 -8.97 -0.38 -8.47
N GLY A 41 -9.08 0.33 -9.59
CA GLY A 41 -10.22 0.21 -10.49
C GLY A 41 -10.21 -1.10 -11.29
N ALA A 42 -9.03 -1.50 -11.78
CA ALA A 42 -8.87 -2.71 -12.57
C ALA A 42 -9.24 -3.98 -11.79
N MET A 43 -8.99 -4.00 -10.47
CA MET A 43 -9.32 -5.12 -9.59
C MET A 43 -10.69 -5.00 -8.94
N SER A 44 -11.44 -3.92 -9.19
CA SER A 44 -12.73 -3.65 -8.55
C SER A 44 -12.68 -3.78 -7.03
N LEU A 45 -11.63 -3.26 -6.39
CA LEU A 45 -11.42 -3.45 -4.95
C LEU A 45 -12.55 -2.87 -4.10
N CYS A 46 -13.27 -1.88 -4.61
CA CYS A 46 -14.47 -1.34 -3.98
C CYS A 46 -15.64 -2.33 -3.92
N ASP A 47 -15.63 -3.37 -4.75
CA ASP A 47 -16.64 -4.43 -4.75
C ASP A 47 -16.23 -5.60 -3.83
N ILE A 48 -14.95 -5.65 -3.44
CA ILE A 48 -14.41 -6.69 -2.56
C ILE A 48 -14.63 -6.33 -1.10
N CYS A 49 -14.43 -5.08 -0.71
CA CYS A 49 -14.58 -4.67 0.69
C CYS A 49 -15.39 -3.39 0.88
N SER A 50 -16.16 -3.36 1.97
CA SER A 50 -17.17 -2.32 2.25
C SER A 50 -16.58 -0.94 2.57
N TRP A 51 -15.36 -0.89 3.08
CA TRP A 51 -14.70 0.35 3.48
C TRP A 51 -13.89 1.01 2.35
N ALA A 52 -13.70 0.31 1.23
CA ALA A 52 -12.99 0.85 0.08
C ALA A 52 -13.87 1.88 -0.65
N PRO A 53 -13.34 3.05 -1.02
CA PRO A 53 -14.12 4.06 -1.74
C PRO A 53 -14.63 3.53 -3.09
N PRO A 54 -15.81 3.98 -3.56
CA PRO A 54 -16.27 3.63 -4.90
C PRO A 54 -15.22 3.95 -5.97
N ALA A 55 -15.05 3.07 -6.96
CA ALA A 55 -14.19 3.29 -8.12
C ALA A 55 -14.82 4.34 -9.05
N THR A 56 -15.01 5.54 -8.56
CA THR A 56 -15.41 6.69 -9.38
C THR A 56 -14.22 7.16 -10.18
N LEU A 57 -14.47 7.59 -11.41
CA LEU A 57 -13.49 8.35 -12.16
C LEU A 57 -12.98 9.49 -11.27
N HIS A 58 -11.72 9.43 -10.89
CA HIS A 58 -11.05 10.53 -10.22
C HIS A 58 -10.13 11.22 -11.22
N SER A 59 -9.91 12.50 -11.05
CA SER A 59 -8.96 13.22 -11.87
C SER A 59 -7.54 12.79 -11.51
N LYS A 60 -6.62 12.92 -12.46
CA LYS A 60 -5.18 12.71 -12.16
C LYS A 60 -4.69 13.61 -11.03
N GLU A 61 -5.35 14.73 -10.78
CA GLU A 61 -5.05 15.67 -9.70
C GLU A 61 -5.35 15.06 -8.32
N ASP A 62 -6.36 14.18 -8.22
CA ASP A 62 -6.68 13.47 -6.98
C ASP A 62 -5.53 12.58 -6.52
N ASP A 63 -4.78 11.97 -7.44
CA ASP A 63 -3.64 11.11 -7.13
C ASP A 63 -2.52 11.87 -6.37
N PHE A 64 -2.45 13.20 -6.54
CA PHE A 64 -1.49 14.05 -5.84
C PHE A 64 -1.97 14.49 -4.45
N SER A 65 -3.20 14.15 -4.08
CA SER A 65 -3.79 14.60 -2.81
C SER A 65 -3.50 13.62 -1.66
N ALA A 66 -3.43 14.17 -0.44
CA ALA A 66 -3.31 13.40 0.79
C ALA A 66 -4.68 13.24 1.49
N THR A 67 -5.73 12.99 0.71
CA THR A 67 -7.08 12.84 1.24
C THR A 67 -7.31 11.45 1.86
N VAL A 68 -8.29 11.33 2.75
CA VAL A 68 -8.72 10.05 3.32
C VAL A 68 -9.12 9.07 2.22
N LYS A 69 -9.81 9.55 1.16
CA LYS A 69 -10.17 8.73 0.00
C LYS A 69 -8.93 8.08 -0.63
N MET A 70 -7.90 8.87 -0.93
CA MET A 70 -6.68 8.35 -1.56
C MET A 70 -5.88 7.44 -0.64
N ALA A 71 -5.87 7.71 0.66
CA ALA A 71 -5.24 6.85 1.65
C ALA A 71 -5.94 5.47 1.76
N LEU A 72 -7.27 5.44 1.70
CA LEU A 72 -8.04 4.18 1.69
C LEU A 72 -7.84 3.38 0.40
N ILE A 73 -7.74 4.04 -0.76
CA ILE A 73 -7.38 3.40 -2.03
C ILE A 73 -6.00 2.75 -1.92
N SER A 74 -5.03 3.50 -1.41
CA SER A 74 -3.66 3.00 -1.19
C SER A 74 -3.64 1.81 -0.22
N LYS A 75 -4.37 1.88 0.88
CA LYS A 75 -4.52 0.78 1.84
C LYS A 75 -5.14 -0.46 1.19
N ALA A 76 -6.21 -0.28 0.40
CA ALA A 76 -6.89 -1.40 -0.26
C ALA A 76 -5.95 -2.13 -1.23
N ASN A 77 -5.19 -1.39 -2.04
CA ASN A 77 -4.17 -1.97 -2.91
C ASN A 77 -3.14 -2.80 -2.12
N ALA A 78 -2.61 -2.24 -1.03
CA ALA A 78 -1.63 -2.92 -0.20
C ALA A 78 -2.18 -4.20 0.45
N CYS A 79 -3.38 -4.14 1.03
CA CYS A 79 -4.03 -5.29 1.65
C CYS A 79 -4.31 -6.40 0.63
N TYR A 80 -4.86 -6.04 -0.53
CA TYR A 80 -5.17 -7.02 -1.57
C TYR A 80 -3.91 -7.67 -2.15
N THR A 81 -2.85 -6.90 -2.37
CA THR A 81 -1.56 -7.45 -2.81
C THR A 81 -1.02 -8.46 -1.80
N MET A 82 -1.15 -8.19 -0.51
CA MET A 82 -0.72 -9.14 0.52
C MET A 82 -1.55 -10.43 0.54
N LEU A 83 -2.83 -10.34 0.20
CA LEU A 83 -3.67 -11.55 0.02
C LEU A 83 -3.20 -12.37 -1.15
N VAL A 84 -2.95 -11.73 -2.30
CA VAL A 84 -2.46 -12.41 -3.51
C VAL A 84 -1.11 -13.07 -3.24
N ASP A 85 -0.15 -12.34 -2.66
CA ASP A 85 1.17 -12.85 -2.30
C ASP A 85 1.06 -14.02 -1.29
N GLY A 86 0.21 -13.88 -0.27
CA GLY A 86 -0.02 -14.89 0.77
C GLY A 86 -0.70 -16.16 0.24
N ALA A 87 -1.57 -16.04 -0.75
CA ALA A 87 -2.20 -17.17 -1.44
C ALA A 87 -1.28 -17.84 -2.48
N GLY A 88 -0.02 -17.39 -2.63
CA GLY A 88 0.88 -17.88 -3.66
C GLY A 88 0.53 -17.40 -5.07
N GLY A 89 -0.24 -16.34 -5.17
CA GLY A 89 -0.64 -15.75 -6.44
C GLY A 89 0.50 -15.04 -7.16
N CYS A 90 0.32 -14.84 -8.46
CA CYS A 90 1.29 -14.11 -9.27
C CYS A 90 0.73 -12.72 -9.63
N TYR A 91 1.45 -11.68 -9.24
CA TYR A 91 1.11 -10.31 -9.60
C TYR A 91 0.90 -10.10 -11.11
N TYR A 92 1.79 -10.65 -11.94
CA TYR A 92 1.65 -10.56 -13.39
C TYR A 92 0.46 -11.36 -13.93
N GLY A 93 0.16 -12.51 -13.34
CA GLY A 93 -1.05 -13.27 -13.68
C GLY A 93 -2.30 -12.47 -13.40
N GLN A 94 -2.33 -11.76 -12.29
CA GLN A 94 -3.41 -10.86 -11.90
C GLN A 94 -3.56 -9.68 -12.87
N MET A 95 -2.46 -9.00 -13.21
CA MET A 95 -2.47 -7.81 -14.07
C MET A 95 -2.70 -8.14 -15.56
N MET A 96 -2.17 -9.25 -16.05
CA MET A 96 -2.08 -9.52 -17.48
C MET A 96 -3.22 -10.36 -18.05
N GLY A 97 -4.02 -10.99 -17.22
CA GLY A 97 -5.02 -11.90 -17.80
C GLY A 97 -6.19 -12.27 -16.90
N VAL A 98 -6.14 -11.97 -15.62
CA VAL A 98 -7.15 -12.46 -14.68
C VAL A 98 -7.70 -11.30 -13.86
N HIS A 99 -8.09 -10.21 -14.53
CA HIS A 99 -8.71 -9.04 -13.91
C HIS A 99 -9.96 -9.34 -13.08
N MET A 100 -10.54 -10.52 -13.29
CA MET A 100 -11.75 -10.98 -12.61
C MET A 100 -11.44 -12.17 -11.69
N TRP A 101 -10.30 -12.13 -11.03
CA TRP A 101 -9.92 -13.19 -10.11
C TRP A 101 -10.87 -13.19 -8.92
N LYS A 102 -11.68 -14.22 -8.85
CA LYS A 102 -12.59 -14.45 -7.73
C LYS A 102 -11.81 -15.04 -6.54
N LEU A 103 -10.83 -14.27 -6.06
CA LEU A 103 -9.88 -14.74 -5.05
C LEU A 103 -10.59 -15.18 -3.77
N VAL A 104 -11.58 -14.40 -3.32
CA VAL A 104 -12.36 -14.69 -2.11
C VAL A 104 -13.10 -16.02 -2.27
N GLU A 105 -13.81 -16.22 -3.38
CA GLU A 105 -14.54 -17.45 -3.64
C GLU A 105 -13.59 -18.66 -3.78
N TYR A 106 -12.44 -18.47 -4.40
CA TYR A 106 -11.46 -19.54 -4.55
C TYR A 106 -10.85 -19.95 -3.21
N LEU A 107 -10.50 -18.99 -2.36
CA LEU A 107 -9.98 -19.26 -1.02
C LEU A 107 -11.03 -19.94 -0.15
N ASN A 108 -12.28 -19.46 -0.16
CA ASN A 108 -13.39 -20.09 0.55
C ASN A 108 -13.60 -21.54 0.08
N ALA A 109 -13.57 -21.77 -1.23
CA ALA A 109 -13.76 -23.11 -1.77
C ALA A 109 -12.59 -24.05 -1.44
N ALA A 110 -11.37 -23.56 -1.39
CA ALA A 110 -10.18 -24.35 -1.09
C ALA A 110 -10.11 -24.76 0.39
N GLU A 111 -10.48 -23.83 1.29
CA GLU A 111 -10.33 -24.01 2.74
C GLU A 111 -11.63 -24.44 3.45
N GLY A 112 -12.75 -24.45 2.72
CA GLY A 112 -14.07 -24.72 3.31
C GLY A 112 -14.57 -23.58 4.22
N TRP A 113 -14.11 -22.36 3.98
CA TRP A 113 -14.52 -21.16 4.71
C TRP A 113 -15.69 -20.46 4.03
N ASP A 114 -16.33 -19.56 4.77
CA ASP A 114 -17.40 -18.68 4.26
C ASP A 114 -17.15 -17.24 4.75
N TYR A 115 -15.97 -16.72 4.41
CA TYR A 115 -15.57 -15.36 4.75
C TYR A 115 -15.92 -14.40 3.63
N ASP A 116 -16.29 -13.17 4.01
CA ASP A 116 -16.49 -12.06 3.06
C ASP A 116 -15.18 -11.37 2.68
N GLY A 117 -15.29 -10.42 1.78
CA GLY A 117 -14.14 -9.65 1.33
C GLY A 117 -13.51 -8.78 2.42
N ASP A 118 -14.31 -8.26 3.35
CA ASP A 118 -13.81 -7.47 4.48
C ASP A 118 -12.88 -8.30 5.38
N HIS A 119 -13.27 -9.55 5.65
CA HIS A 119 -12.43 -10.46 6.43
C HIS A 119 -11.09 -10.75 5.73
N TYR A 120 -11.13 -11.03 4.43
CA TYR A 120 -9.90 -11.27 3.67
C TYR A 120 -9.02 -10.03 3.60
N MET A 121 -9.59 -8.84 3.44
CA MET A 121 -8.81 -7.60 3.43
C MET A 121 -8.21 -7.30 4.81
N GLU A 122 -8.86 -7.71 5.91
CA GLU A 122 -8.26 -7.65 7.25
C GLU A 122 -7.06 -8.61 7.37
N ILE A 123 -7.10 -9.78 6.74
CA ILE A 123 -5.93 -10.67 6.68
C ILE A 123 -4.76 -9.97 5.96
N GLY A 124 -5.03 -9.29 4.86
CA GLY A 124 -4.03 -8.49 4.16
C GLY A 124 -3.45 -7.35 5.03
N GLU A 125 -4.31 -6.67 5.78
CA GLU A 125 -3.89 -5.65 6.74
C GLU A 125 -3.02 -6.24 7.88
N ARG A 126 -3.39 -7.42 8.37
CA ARG A 126 -2.62 -8.16 9.38
C ARG A 126 -1.22 -8.50 8.90
N ILE A 127 -1.10 -9.00 7.66
CA ILE A 127 0.20 -9.31 7.04
C ILE A 127 1.07 -8.05 6.94
N GLN A 128 0.53 -6.94 6.44
CA GLN A 128 1.28 -5.69 6.33
C GLN A 128 1.72 -5.16 7.69
N THR A 129 0.83 -5.21 8.67
CA THR A 129 1.12 -4.72 10.03
C THR A 129 2.19 -5.58 10.72
N LEU A 130 2.14 -6.90 10.56
CA LEU A 130 3.19 -7.81 11.06
C LEU A 130 4.56 -7.52 10.43
N ARG A 131 4.60 -7.30 9.10
CA ARG A 131 5.84 -6.97 8.40
C ARG A 131 6.43 -5.66 8.89
N GLN A 132 5.59 -4.66 9.15
CA GLN A 132 6.01 -3.36 9.67
C GLN A 132 6.59 -3.49 11.09
N LEU A 133 5.89 -4.20 11.97
CA LEU A 133 6.36 -4.49 13.34
C LEU A 133 7.68 -5.26 13.34
N PHE A 134 7.79 -6.28 12.49
CA PHE A 134 9.04 -7.04 12.35
C PHE A 134 10.21 -6.14 11.97
N ASN A 135 10.03 -5.28 10.98
CA ASN A 135 11.07 -4.35 10.53
C ASN A 135 11.49 -3.39 11.65
N ILE A 136 10.52 -2.79 12.33
CA ILE A 136 10.79 -1.87 13.45
C ILE A 136 11.57 -2.60 14.57
N LYS A 137 11.17 -3.84 14.88
CA LYS A 137 11.87 -4.68 15.86
C LYS A 137 13.32 -4.98 15.45
N GLN A 138 13.59 -5.06 14.14
CA GLN A 138 14.95 -5.21 13.61
C GLN A 138 15.72 -3.88 13.50
N GLY A 139 15.21 -2.80 14.06
CA GLY A 139 15.86 -1.49 14.06
C GLY A 139 15.62 -0.64 12.81
N TYR A 140 14.68 -1.04 11.94
CA TYR A 140 14.29 -0.22 10.81
C TYR A 140 13.45 0.97 11.28
N ASP A 141 13.78 2.17 10.80
CA ASP A 141 13.05 3.40 11.07
C ASP A 141 12.26 3.82 9.83
N PRO A 142 10.93 3.57 9.79
CA PRO A 142 10.11 3.98 8.66
C PRO A 142 10.11 5.49 8.41
N ALA A 143 10.23 6.29 9.48
CA ALA A 143 10.24 7.73 9.39
C ALA A 143 11.51 8.29 8.72
N ALA A 144 12.59 7.52 8.71
CA ALA A 144 13.83 7.89 8.03
C ALA A 144 13.78 7.68 6.51
N VAL A 145 12.84 6.86 6.01
CA VAL A 145 12.72 6.57 4.58
C VAL A 145 12.13 7.76 3.84
N ARG A 146 12.73 8.05 2.70
CA ARG A 146 12.34 9.20 1.87
C ARG A 146 12.38 8.86 0.41
N LEU A 147 11.44 9.46 -0.32
CA LEU A 147 11.55 9.53 -1.76
C LEU A 147 12.71 10.49 -2.10
N PRO A 148 13.69 10.08 -2.93
CA PRO A 148 14.75 10.98 -3.37
C PRO A 148 14.19 12.23 -4.06
N ASP A 149 14.83 13.36 -3.86
CA ASP A 149 14.39 14.67 -4.40
C ASP A 149 14.08 14.61 -5.90
N ARG A 150 14.94 13.96 -6.68
CA ARG A 150 14.71 13.79 -8.12
C ARG A 150 13.42 13.02 -8.43
N MET A 151 13.07 12.02 -7.67
CA MET A 151 11.80 11.26 -7.83
C MET A 151 10.61 12.08 -7.35
N ALA A 152 10.81 12.90 -6.32
CA ALA A 152 9.79 13.81 -5.81
C ALA A 152 9.57 15.03 -6.72
N GLY A 153 10.44 15.24 -7.72
CA GLY A 153 10.38 16.42 -8.58
C GLY A 153 10.97 17.68 -7.93
N VAL A 154 12.03 17.56 -7.17
CA VAL A 154 12.72 18.67 -6.50
C VAL A 154 14.17 18.72 -6.98
N PRO A 155 14.56 19.77 -7.73
CA PRO A 155 13.72 20.80 -8.31
C PRO A 155 12.79 20.25 -9.42
N PRO A 156 11.67 20.93 -9.72
CA PRO A 156 10.75 20.50 -10.76
C PRO A 156 11.40 20.54 -12.14
N LEU A 157 10.96 19.67 -13.04
CA LEU A 157 11.46 19.66 -14.42
C LEU A 157 11.08 20.97 -15.14
N PRO A 158 11.99 21.56 -15.89
CA PRO A 158 11.73 22.80 -16.64
C PRO A 158 10.92 22.57 -17.91
N SER A 159 10.82 21.31 -18.40
CA SER A 159 10.17 20.96 -19.66
C SER A 159 9.72 19.51 -19.69
N GLY A 160 8.96 19.13 -20.73
CA GLY A 160 8.46 17.77 -20.94
C GLY A 160 7.12 17.50 -20.26
N PRO A 161 6.57 16.27 -20.36
CA PRO A 161 5.25 15.91 -19.86
C PRO A 161 5.06 16.10 -18.35
N LEU A 162 6.14 16.00 -17.57
CA LEU A 162 6.14 16.17 -16.11
C LEU A 162 6.71 17.52 -15.68
N LYS A 163 6.67 18.55 -16.57
CA LYS A 163 7.09 19.90 -16.24
C LYS A 163 6.35 20.44 -15.03
N GLY A 164 7.09 20.96 -14.05
CA GLY A 164 6.55 21.59 -12.87
C GLY A 164 5.94 20.63 -11.83
N VAL A 165 5.90 19.32 -12.11
CA VAL A 165 5.29 18.34 -11.19
C VAL A 165 6.21 18.10 -10.01
N THR A 166 5.63 18.24 -8.80
CA THR A 166 6.25 17.89 -7.52
C THR A 166 5.27 17.09 -6.67
N LEU A 167 5.79 16.20 -5.83
CA LEU A 167 4.98 15.33 -4.98
C LEU A 167 4.94 15.85 -3.53
N ARG A 168 3.75 15.80 -2.92
CA ARG A 168 3.56 15.93 -1.48
C ARG A 168 3.70 14.59 -0.76
N ASN A 169 4.75 13.85 -1.12
CA ASN A 169 4.88 12.45 -0.73
C ASN A 169 4.78 12.22 0.78
N ARG A 170 5.36 13.09 1.60
CA ARG A 170 5.27 12.96 3.07
C ARG A 170 3.85 13.03 3.61
N GLU A 171 3.04 13.96 3.10
CA GLU A 171 1.65 14.10 3.52
C GLU A 171 0.83 12.88 3.10
N GLN A 172 1.09 12.35 1.89
CA GLN A 172 0.44 11.14 1.39
C GLN A 172 0.84 9.89 2.18
N VAL A 173 2.12 9.76 2.53
CA VAL A 173 2.63 8.67 3.37
C VAL A 173 2.01 8.72 4.77
N ALA A 174 1.94 9.90 5.39
CA ALA A 174 1.29 10.08 6.70
C ALA A 174 -0.20 9.69 6.65
N ALA A 175 -0.90 10.08 5.59
CA ALA A 175 -2.30 9.68 5.39
C ALA A 175 -2.46 8.17 5.20
N HIS A 176 -1.56 7.52 4.47
CA HIS A 176 -1.53 6.07 4.30
C HIS A 176 -1.31 5.35 5.64
N TRP A 177 -0.30 5.73 6.42
CA TRP A 177 -0.06 5.16 7.75
C TRP A 177 -1.28 5.32 8.66
N LYS A 178 -1.88 6.49 8.67
CA LYS A 178 -3.10 6.74 9.44
C LYS A 178 -4.27 5.84 9.00
N ALA A 179 -4.42 5.56 7.71
CA ALA A 179 -5.44 4.64 7.21
C ALA A 179 -5.23 3.20 7.68
N PHE A 180 -3.97 2.79 7.90
CA PHE A 180 -3.61 1.51 8.51
C PHE A 180 -3.76 1.50 10.05
N GLY A 181 -4.08 2.62 10.68
CA GLY A 181 -4.05 2.75 12.13
C GLY A 181 -2.62 2.70 12.69
N TRP A 182 -1.67 3.24 11.94
CA TRP A 182 -0.28 3.44 12.36
C TRP A 182 -0.08 4.92 12.70
N ASP A 183 0.91 5.21 13.50
CA ASP A 183 1.30 6.59 13.82
C ASP A 183 1.76 7.33 12.56
N ASP A 184 1.16 8.47 12.30
CA ASP A 184 1.34 9.22 11.05
C ASP A 184 2.73 9.90 10.91
N LYS A 185 3.52 9.92 11.98
CA LYS A 185 4.86 10.51 12.02
C LYS A 185 5.96 9.46 11.97
N THR A 186 5.75 8.36 12.65
CA THR A 186 6.76 7.29 12.81
C THR A 186 6.50 6.08 11.94
N GLY A 187 5.27 5.89 11.43
CA GLY A 187 4.86 4.69 10.71
C GLY A 187 4.76 3.45 11.60
N ALA A 188 4.82 3.60 12.93
CA ALA A 188 4.68 2.49 13.86
C ALA A 188 3.20 2.12 14.04
N PRO A 189 2.83 0.83 13.95
CA PRO A 189 1.48 0.38 14.26
C PRO A 189 1.05 0.76 15.67
N LEU A 190 -0.15 1.33 15.81
CA LEU A 190 -0.66 1.72 17.13
C LEU A 190 -1.10 0.49 17.93
N PRO A 191 -1.00 0.49 19.28
CA PRO A 191 -1.35 -0.65 20.11
C PRO A 191 -2.80 -1.14 19.92
N GLU A 192 -3.73 -0.22 19.68
CA GLU A 192 -5.13 -0.57 19.39
C GLU A 192 -5.28 -1.31 18.04
N THR A 193 -4.48 -0.95 17.04
CA THR A 193 -4.47 -1.65 15.76
C THR A 193 -3.92 -3.06 15.91
N VAL A 194 -2.84 -3.20 16.65
CA VAL A 194 -2.19 -4.50 16.95
C VAL A 194 -3.18 -5.44 17.65
N ARG A 195 -3.89 -4.94 18.68
CA ARG A 195 -4.94 -5.72 19.39
C ARG A 195 -6.12 -6.06 18.50
N ARG A 196 -6.63 -5.09 17.72
CA ARG A 196 -7.74 -5.32 16.79
C ARG A 196 -7.44 -6.43 15.79
N LEU A 197 -6.21 -6.48 15.31
CA LEU A 197 -5.76 -7.48 14.35
C LEU A 197 -5.39 -8.83 15.00
N GLY A 198 -5.43 -8.95 16.34
CA GLY A 198 -5.11 -10.19 17.05
C GLY A 198 -3.66 -10.64 16.87
N ILE A 199 -2.72 -9.68 16.84
CA ILE A 199 -1.28 -9.95 16.65
C ILE A 199 -0.42 -9.46 17.81
N ASP A 200 -1.03 -9.05 18.91
CA ASP A 200 -0.36 -8.55 20.10
C ASP A 200 0.55 -9.61 20.74
N GLU A 201 0.09 -10.86 20.84
CA GLU A 201 0.91 -11.95 21.36
C GLU A 201 2.19 -12.18 20.55
N LEU A 202 2.15 -11.97 19.23
CA LEU A 202 3.31 -12.11 18.34
C LEU A 202 4.34 -10.98 18.52
N THR A 203 3.94 -9.87 19.13
CA THR A 203 4.82 -8.73 19.38
C THR A 203 5.60 -8.86 20.67
N GLU A 204 5.13 -9.67 21.62
CA GLU A 204 5.73 -9.90 22.94
C GLU A 204 6.83 -10.97 22.93
N VAL A 205 6.91 -11.79 21.87
CA VAL A 205 7.98 -12.79 21.73
C VAL A 205 9.30 -12.04 21.57
N GLY A 206 10.09 -12.02 22.65
CA GLY A 206 11.44 -11.44 22.69
C GLY A 206 12.41 -12.08 21.67
N PRO A 207 13.59 -11.48 21.49
CA PRO A 207 14.62 -12.05 20.65
C PRO A 207 15.08 -13.42 21.16
#